data_aa6f3f9ebac1b192080684963a4b5a5f
#
_entry.id   aa6f3f9ebac1b192080684963a4b5a5f
#
_cell.length_a   1.000
_cell.length_b   1.000
_cell.length_c   1.000
_cell.angle_alpha   90.00
_cell.angle_beta   90.00
_cell.angle_gamma   90.00
#
_symmetry.space_group_name_H-M   'P 1'
#
loop_
_entity.id
_entity.type
_entity.pdbx_description
1 polymer ?
#
loop_
_entity_poly.entity_id
_entity_poly.type
_entity_poly.pdbx_seq_one_letter_code
_entity_poly.pdbx_strand_id
1 'polypeptide(L)'
;MIRKSMASAVAALALGAVSSAAFAQVPANITAALASPARPAEDTARDAARHPGEILAFAEVKPGASVVDFIMGGGYFTRILSGAVGSTGTVYAYQPAEFIQFSAKYGENLKTVSAALPNAKPLDGSLLALDLPDSLDLVFTVQNYHDLHLKPFPKATAAGVNAEVFKSLKPGGLFVIIDHAAAAGAGTTVAHDLHRIEIAAVKAEVEAAGFKLEAESPLLRDSSDPHTASVFDPAIRGKTDQFILKFRKPG
;
A
#
# COMPACT_ATOMS: atom_id res chain seq x y z
N MET A 1 -2.62 -74.46 10.93
CA MET A 1 -1.53 -73.49 11.12
C MET A 1 -1.79 -72.31 10.21
N ILE A 2 -2.30 -71.18 10.72
CA ILE A 2 -2.63 -69.99 9.95
C ILE A 2 -1.56 -68.96 10.28
N ARG A 3 -0.73 -68.57 9.26
CA ARG A 3 0.26 -67.49 9.40
C ARG A 3 -0.43 -66.16 9.14
N LYS A 4 -0.45 -65.30 10.18
CA LYS A 4 -0.87 -63.90 10.06
C LYS A 4 0.32 -63.06 9.57
N SER A 5 0.22 -62.47 8.37
CA SER A 5 1.15 -61.47 7.88
C SER A 5 0.78 -60.11 8.50
N MET A 6 1.73 -59.51 9.23
CA MET A 6 1.64 -58.11 9.68
C MET A 6 2.21 -57.23 8.58
N ALA A 7 1.38 -56.37 8.04
CA ALA A 7 1.81 -55.31 7.13
C ALA A 7 2.13 -54.05 7.99
N SER A 8 3.40 -53.67 7.99
CA SER A 8 3.87 -52.42 8.61
C SER A 8 3.62 -51.26 7.66
N ALA A 9 2.73 -50.35 8.04
CA ALA A 9 2.54 -49.08 7.34
C ALA A 9 3.63 -48.08 7.79
N VAL A 10 4.48 -47.68 6.87
CA VAL A 10 5.45 -46.59 7.07
C VAL A 10 4.75 -45.30 6.74
N ALA A 11 4.46 -44.47 7.75
CA ALA A 11 3.97 -43.13 7.57
C ALA A 11 5.14 -42.20 7.21
N ALA A 12 5.17 -41.72 5.98
CA ALA A 12 6.12 -40.67 5.56
C ALA A 12 5.64 -39.33 6.08
N LEU A 13 6.34 -38.75 7.06
CA LEU A 13 6.19 -37.36 7.44
C LEU A 13 6.81 -36.49 6.35
N ALA A 14 5.98 -35.78 5.61
CA ALA A 14 6.42 -34.70 4.74
C ALA A 14 6.75 -33.47 5.62
N LEU A 15 8.05 -33.22 5.85
CA LEU A 15 8.50 -31.93 6.39
C LEU A 15 8.25 -30.86 5.31
N GLY A 16 7.23 -30.05 5.49
CA GLY A 16 7.06 -28.83 4.72
C GLY A 16 8.19 -27.86 5.05
N ALA A 17 9.07 -27.60 4.09
CA ALA A 17 10.07 -26.55 4.21
C ALA A 17 9.36 -25.20 4.27
N VAL A 18 9.32 -24.58 5.45
CA VAL A 18 8.95 -23.18 5.59
C VAL A 18 10.11 -22.39 5.01
N SER A 19 9.95 -21.93 3.77
CA SER A 19 10.87 -21.00 3.13
C SER A 19 10.80 -19.68 3.90
N SER A 20 11.79 -19.39 4.73
CA SER A 20 12.00 -18.06 5.26
C SER A 20 12.28 -17.15 4.06
N ALA A 21 11.34 -16.27 3.72
CA ALA A 21 11.55 -15.24 2.71
C ALA A 21 12.70 -14.36 3.19
N ALA A 22 13.89 -14.60 2.66
CA ALA A 22 15.00 -13.66 2.78
C ALA A 22 14.47 -12.34 2.17
N PHE A 23 14.56 -11.24 2.93
CA PHE A 23 14.21 -9.92 2.38
C PHE A 23 15.03 -9.71 1.12
N ALA A 24 14.35 -9.55 -0.01
CA ALA A 24 15.01 -9.29 -1.27
C ALA A 24 15.88 -8.04 -1.11
N GLN A 25 17.10 -8.09 -1.63
CA GLN A 25 18.00 -6.93 -1.60
C GLN A 25 17.28 -5.73 -2.25
N VAL A 26 17.31 -4.56 -1.58
CA VAL A 26 16.69 -3.35 -2.10
C VAL A 26 17.35 -2.99 -3.44
N PRO A 27 16.59 -2.87 -4.54
CA PRO A 27 17.13 -2.55 -5.86
C PRO A 27 17.91 -1.23 -5.91
N ALA A 28 18.91 -1.16 -6.77
CA ALA A 28 19.82 -0.01 -6.87
C ALA A 28 19.10 1.32 -7.18
N ASN A 29 18.06 1.30 -8.02
CA ASN A 29 17.23 2.47 -8.31
C ASN A 29 16.52 3.01 -7.06
N ILE A 30 16.01 2.13 -6.20
CA ILE A 30 15.35 2.50 -4.94
C ILE A 30 16.40 3.02 -3.95
N THR A 31 17.54 2.34 -3.82
CA THR A 31 18.65 2.78 -2.96
C THR A 31 19.15 4.18 -3.36
N ALA A 32 19.31 4.44 -4.66
CA ALA A 32 19.70 5.76 -5.16
C ALA A 32 18.63 6.84 -4.86
N ALA A 33 17.34 6.50 -5.01
CA ALA A 33 16.25 7.42 -4.69
C ALA A 33 16.22 7.77 -3.20
N LEU A 34 16.47 6.80 -2.32
CA LEU A 34 16.53 7.02 -0.86
C LEU A 34 17.72 7.91 -0.45
N ALA A 35 18.86 7.79 -1.13
CA ALA A 35 20.06 8.57 -0.88
C ALA A 35 20.02 9.97 -1.52
N SER A 36 18.92 10.34 -2.20
CA SER A 36 18.82 11.64 -2.89
C SER A 36 18.92 12.81 -1.90
N PRO A 37 19.84 13.76 -2.12
CA PRO A 37 19.98 14.96 -1.28
C PRO A 37 18.80 15.94 -1.45
N ALA A 38 17.95 15.73 -2.44
CA ALA A 38 16.74 16.54 -2.64
C ALA A 38 15.59 16.15 -1.72
N ARG A 39 15.73 15.06 -0.95
CA ARG A 39 14.74 14.65 0.06
C ARG A 39 14.83 15.54 1.30
N PRO A 40 13.70 16.06 1.80
CA PRO A 40 13.68 16.83 3.04
C PRO A 40 14.21 16.01 4.24
N ALA A 41 14.89 16.69 5.17
CA ALA A 41 15.42 16.04 6.37
C ALA A 41 14.32 15.40 7.24
N GLU A 42 13.14 16.03 7.30
CA GLU A 42 11.96 15.48 7.99
C GLU A 42 11.43 14.19 7.33
N ASP A 43 11.65 13.99 6.03
CA ASP A 43 11.31 12.75 5.37
C ASP A 43 12.32 11.65 5.71
N THR A 44 13.62 11.94 5.59
CA THR A 44 14.68 10.97 5.86
C THR A 44 14.71 10.52 7.33
N ALA A 45 14.34 11.39 8.27
CA ALA A 45 14.22 11.05 9.68
C ALA A 45 13.15 9.96 9.96
N ARG A 46 12.20 9.76 9.04
CA ARG A 46 11.14 8.75 9.17
C ARG A 46 11.47 7.42 8.50
N ASP A 47 12.55 7.33 7.74
CA ASP A 47 12.87 6.14 6.93
C ASP A 47 13.03 4.88 7.79
N ALA A 48 13.69 4.99 8.95
CA ALA A 48 13.89 3.86 9.85
C ALA A 48 12.58 3.23 10.36
N ALA A 49 11.54 4.05 10.56
CA ALA A 49 10.23 3.56 11.00
C ALA A 49 9.32 3.15 9.84
N ARG A 50 9.57 3.66 8.64
CA ARG A 50 8.69 3.44 7.47
C ARG A 50 9.21 2.42 6.49
N HIS A 51 10.45 1.98 6.62
CA HIS A 51 11.08 0.95 5.77
C HIS A 51 10.84 1.15 4.25
N PRO A 52 11.03 2.37 3.69
CA PRO A 52 10.60 2.67 2.33
C PRO A 52 11.33 1.84 1.27
N GLY A 53 12.57 1.43 1.53
CA GLY A 53 13.35 0.61 0.60
C GLY A 53 12.73 -0.76 0.39
N GLU A 54 12.46 -1.45 1.48
CA GLU A 54 11.88 -2.78 1.48
C GLU A 54 10.45 -2.77 0.95
N ILE A 55 9.67 -1.72 1.27
CA ILE A 55 8.31 -1.53 0.78
C ILE A 55 8.29 -1.34 -0.74
N LEU A 56 9.14 -0.47 -1.30
CA LEU A 56 9.18 -0.24 -2.74
C LEU A 56 9.79 -1.42 -3.51
N ALA A 57 10.70 -2.19 -2.88
CA ALA A 57 11.16 -3.46 -3.42
C ALA A 57 10.01 -4.49 -3.47
N PHE A 58 9.21 -4.60 -2.40
CA PHE A 58 8.01 -5.45 -2.36
C PHE A 58 6.97 -5.01 -3.41
N ALA A 59 6.81 -3.70 -3.64
CA ALA A 59 5.94 -3.13 -4.67
C ALA A 59 6.52 -3.25 -6.09
N GLU A 60 7.69 -3.84 -6.27
CA GLU A 60 8.36 -4.07 -7.57
C GLU A 60 8.57 -2.79 -8.39
N VAL A 61 8.88 -1.67 -7.73
CA VAL A 61 9.09 -0.39 -8.42
C VAL A 61 10.31 -0.46 -9.35
N LYS A 62 10.08 -0.26 -10.64
CA LYS A 62 11.10 -0.37 -11.70
C LYS A 62 11.39 0.99 -12.35
N PRO A 63 12.61 1.21 -12.87
CA PRO A 63 12.87 2.34 -13.75
C PRO A 63 11.91 2.34 -14.95
N GLY A 64 11.44 3.52 -15.34
CA GLY A 64 10.49 3.69 -16.46
C GLY A 64 9.03 3.40 -16.11
N ALA A 65 8.71 2.97 -14.89
CA ALA A 65 7.35 2.66 -14.50
C ALA A 65 6.43 3.89 -14.46
N SER A 66 5.16 3.67 -14.77
CA SER A 66 4.05 4.63 -14.60
C SER A 66 3.30 4.28 -13.31
N VAL A 67 3.39 5.14 -12.30
CA VAL A 67 2.94 4.87 -10.93
C VAL A 67 1.99 5.95 -10.44
N VAL A 68 0.93 5.58 -9.72
CA VAL A 68 0.11 6.51 -8.93
C VAL A 68 0.49 6.38 -7.46
N ASP A 69 0.90 7.50 -6.83
CA ASP A 69 0.92 7.67 -5.38
C ASP A 69 -0.47 8.14 -4.95
N PHE A 70 -1.31 7.17 -4.55
CA PHE A 70 -2.73 7.38 -4.30
C PHE A 70 -2.95 7.92 -2.88
N ILE A 71 -3.42 9.15 -2.81
CA ILE A 71 -3.53 10.00 -1.61
C ILE A 71 -2.13 10.29 -1.05
N MET A 72 -1.38 11.08 -1.80
CA MET A 72 0.03 11.38 -1.58
C MET A 72 0.36 12.08 -0.25
N GLY A 73 -0.63 12.76 0.36
CA GLY A 73 -0.46 13.50 1.61
C GLY A 73 0.61 14.59 1.54
N GLY A 74 1.71 14.42 2.26
CA GLY A 74 2.86 15.33 2.25
C GLY A 74 3.92 15.02 1.20
N GLY A 75 3.71 13.99 0.36
CA GLY A 75 4.62 13.63 -0.75
C GLY A 75 5.85 12.81 -0.35
N TYR A 76 5.84 12.17 0.81
CA TYR A 76 6.95 11.32 1.25
C TYR A 76 7.28 10.23 0.23
N PHE A 77 6.30 9.41 -0.15
CA PHE A 77 6.52 8.37 -1.16
C PHE A 77 6.59 8.92 -2.57
N THR A 78 5.89 10.01 -2.90
CA THR A 78 6.00 10.68 -4.21
C THR A 78 7.45 11.00 -4.56
N ARG A 79 8.22 11.55 -3.60
CA ARG A 79 9.64 11.91 -3.82
C ARG A 79 10.51 10.69 -4.06
N ILE A 80 10.30 9.62 -3.31
CA ILE A 80 11.08 8.39 -3.46
C ILE A 80 10.70 7.68 -4.76
N LEU A 81 9.40 7.56 -5.06
CA LEU A 81 8.89 6.98 -6.31
C LEU A 81 9.44 7.73 -7.53
N SER A 82 9.44 9.08 -7.52
CA SER A 82 10.02 9.90 -8.59
C SER A 82 11.48 9.56 -8.87
N GLY A 83 12.29 9.44 -7.82
CA GLY A 83 13.69 9.00 -7.96
C GLY A 83 13.82 7.57 -8.46
N ALA A 84 12.99 6.65 -7.93
CA ALA A 84 13.08 5.23 -8.23
C ALA A 84 12.64 4.88 -9.66
N VAL A 85 11.59 5.53 -10.19
CA VAL A 85 11.17 5.31 -11.59
C VAL A 85 12.07 6.07 -12.59
N GLY A 86 12.80 7.09 -12.12
CA GLY A 86 13.76 7.84 -12.94
C GLY A 86 13.11 8.69 -14.04
N SER A 87 13.96 9.28 -14.90
CA SER A 87 13.53 10.27 -15.92
C SER A 87 12.62 9.71 -17.02
N THR A 88 12.59 8.40 -17.21
CA THR A 88 11.75 7.73 -18.22
C THR A 88 10.42 7.23 -17.63
N GLY A 89 10.28 7.24 -16.30
CA GLY A 89 9.04 6.91 -15.60
C GLY A 89 8.18 8.14 -15.30
N THR A 90 6.97 7.90 -14.84
CA THR A 90 6.03 8.96 -14.42
C THR A 90 5.43 8.60 -13.07
N VAL A 91 5.36 9.58 -12.16
CA VAL A 91 4.61 9.47 -10.91
C VAL A 91 3.41 10.41 -10.96
N TYR A 92 2.22 9.88 -10.93
CA TYR A 92 1.00 10.65 -10.73
C TYR A 92 0.77 10.80 -9.22
N ALA A 93 0.94 12.02 -8.73
CA ALA A 93 0.70 12.36 -7.34
C ALA A 93 -0.79 12.70 -7.19
N TYR A 94 -1.59 11.74 -6.70
CA TYR A 94 -3.03 11.94 -6.57
C TYR A 94 -3.40 12.42 -5.17
N GLN A 95 -4.21 13.49 -5.12
CA GLN A 95 -4.78 14.01 -3.88
C GLN A 95 -6.28 14.25 -4.06
N PRO A 96 -7.17 13.58 -3.25
CA PRO A 96 -8.60 13.76 -3.38
C PRO A 96 -9.06 15.20 -3.19
N ALA A 97 -9.98 15.65 -4.03
CA ALA A 97 -10.58 16.97 -3.92
C ALA A 97 -11.28 17.19 -2.56
N GLU A 98 -11.85 16.13 -1.99
CA GLU A 98 -12.47 16.15 -0.67
C GLU A 98 -11.45 16.45 0.43
N PHE A 99 -10.21 15.94 0.31
CA PHE A 99 -9.14 16.21 1.27
C PHE A 99 -8.62 17.65 1.11
N ILE A 100 -8.54 18.14 -0.12
CA ILE A 100 -8.18 19.54 -0.39
C ILE A 100 -9.23 20.50 0.19
N GLN A 101 -10.52 20.16 0.10
CA GLN A 101 -11.60 20.92 0.73
C GLN A 101 -11.53 20.88 2.27
N PHE A 102 -11.16 19.71 2.83
CA PHE A 102 -10.97 19.58 4.29
C PHE A 102 -9.79 20.42 4.79
N SER A 103 -8.68 20.45 4.03
CA SER A 103 -7.52 21.28 4.36
C SER A 103 -6.78 21.70 3.09
N ALA A 104 -6.68 23.01 2.86
CA ALA A 104 -5.92 23.59 1.73
C ALA A 104 -4.48 23.11 1.66
N LYS A 105 -3.91 22.68 2.81
CA LYS A 105 -2.53 22.15 2.90
C LYS A 105 -2.29 20.96 1.97
N TYR A 106 -3.31 20.11 1.73
CA TYR A 106 -3.18 18.99 0.78
C TYR A 106 -2.99 19.48 -0.65
N GLY A 107 -3.72 20.52 -1.09
CA GLY A 107 -3.54 21.12 -2.41
C GLY A 107 -2.20 21.85 -2.56
N GLU A 108 -1.76 22.54 -1.51
CA GLU A 108 -0.42 23.16 -1.48
C GLU A 108 0.69 22.12 -1.60
N ASN A 109 0.60 21.02 -0.87
CA ASN A 109 1.56 19.92 -0.95
C ASN A 109 1.56 19.31 -2.36
N LEU A 110 0.38 19.01 -2.93
CA LEU A 110 0.27 18.49 -4.28
C LEU A 110 1.00 19.38 -5.29
N LYS A 111 0.73 20.68 -5.27
CA LYS A 111 1.36 21.65 -6.16
C LYS A 111 2.88 21.75 -5.94
N THR A 112 3.30 21.89 -4.69
CA THR A 112 4.71 22.13 -4.35
C THR A 112 5.57 20.91 -4.64
N VAL A 113 5.10 19.72 -4.24
CA VAL A 113 5.85 18.48 -4.44
C VAL A 113 5.96 18.15 -5.93
N SER A 114 4.85 18.24 -6.68
CA SER A 114 4.89 17.93 -8.11
C SER A 114 5.73 18.91 -8.90
N ALA A 115 5.71 20.19 -8.56
CA ALA A 115 6.55 21.20 -9.24
C ALA A 115 8.05 21.00 -8.98
N ALA A 116 8.43 20.38 -7.86
CA ALA A 116 9.83 20.11 -7.52
C ALA A 116 10.40 18.85 -8.19
N LEU A 117 9.56 18.02 -8.79
CA LEU A 117 9.94 16.71 -9.33
C LEU A 117 9.66 16.66 -10.85
N PRO A 118 10.68 16.46 -11.70
CA PRO A 118 10.55 16.64 -13.16
C PRO A 118 9.61 15.61 -13.82
N ASN A 119 9.40 14.45 -13.20
CA ASN A 119 8.56 13.36 -13.67
C ASN A 119 7.30 13.12 -12.82
N ALA A 120 7.01 14.01 -11.87
CA ALA A 120 5.78 13.98 -11.12
C ALA A 120 4.70 14.84 -11.79
N LYS A 121 3.49 14.27 -11.89
CA LYS A 121 2.32 14.95 -12.43
C LYS A 121 1.28 15.08 -11.33
N PRO A 122 0.83 16.31 -11.00
CA PRO A 122 -0.26 16.47 -10.06
C PRO A 122 -1.55 15.92 -10.67
N LEU A 123 -2.31 15.22 -9.84
CA LEU A 123 -3.62 14.72 -10.17
C LEU A 123 -4.55 14.98 -8.99
N ASP A 124 -5.63 15.71 -9.21
CA ASP A 124 -6.68 15.95 -8.25
C ASP A 124 -8.04 15.59 -8.86
N GLY A 125 -8.97 15.26 -8.01
CA GLY A 125 -10.30 14.85 -8.42
C GLY A 125 -11.06 14.21 -7.26
N SER A 126 -12.36 14.07 -7.43
CA SER A 126 -13.21 13.43 -6.42
C SER A 126 -12.97 11.93 -6.36
N LEU A 127 -12.92 11.35 -5.15
CA LEU A 127 -12.97 9.91 -4.95
C LEU A 127 -14.25 9.27 -5.51
N LEU A 128 -15.34 10.04 -5.58
CA LEU A 128 -16.63 9.56 -6.08
C LEU A 128 -16.72 9.55 -7.62
N ALA A 129 -15.79 10.20 -8.29
CA ALA A 129 -15.67 10.25 -9.75
C ALA A 129 -14.18 10.14 -10.14
N LEU A 130 -13.50 9.17 -9.51
CA LEU A 130 -12.07 8.95 -9.75
C LEU A 130 -11.83 8.58 -11.20
N ASP A 131 -10.87 9.27 -11.82
CA ASP A 131 -10.41 9.02 -13.19
C ASP A 131 -8.87 9.02 -13.18
N LEU A 132 -8.29 7.84 -13.24
CA LEU A 132 -6.85 7.63 -13.22
C LEU A 132 -6.34 7.44 -14.66
N PRO A 133 -5.07 7.82 -14.92
CA PRO A 133 -4.45 7.52 -16.22
C PRO A 133 -4.46 6.03 -16.54
N ASP A 134 -4.63 5.70 -17.79
CA ASP A 134 -4.58 4.32 -18.26
C ASP A 134 -3.14 3.75 -18.31
N SER A 135 -3.04 2.43 -18.39
CA SER A 135 -1.78 1.72 -18.58
C SER A 135 -0.76 1.91 -17.46
N LEU A 136 -1.23 1.97 -16.22
CA LEU A 136 -0.38 2.06 -15.03
C LEU A 136 0.31 0.72 -14.73
N ASP A 137 1.54 0.79 -14.24
CA ASP A 137 2.28 -0.36 -13.72
C ASP A 137 1.96 -0.62 -12.24
N LEU A 138 1.72 0.45 -11.48
CA LEU A 138 1.50 0.39 -10.03
C LEU A 138 0.54 1.49 -9.57
N VAL A 139 -0.42 1.13 -8.74
CA VAL A 139 -1.11 2.05 -7.83
C VAL A 139 -0.67 1.72 -6.42
N PHE A 140 -0.22 2.73 -5.68
CA PHE A 140 0.41 2.59 -4.37
C PHE A 140 -0.26 3.52 -3.37
N THR A 141 -0.74 2.99 -2.24
CA THR A 141 -1.39 3.78 -1.19
C THR A 141 -0.89 3.39 0.20
N VAL A 142 -0.67 4.38 1.06
CA VAL A 142 -0.10 4.18 2.39
C VAL A 142 -0.87 4.95 3.44
N GLN A 143 -1.48 4.20 4.36
CA GLN A 143 -2.22 4.72 5.50
C GLN A 143 -3.45 5.56 5.10
N ASN A 144 -4.11 5.20 3.97
CA ASN A 144 -5.24 5.95 3.43
C ASN A 144 -6.36 5.06 2.88
N TYR A 145 -6.22 3.74 2.81
CA TYR A 145 -7.30 2.89 2.30
C TYR A 145 -8.53 2.93 3.22
N HIS A 146 -8.33 2.98 4.53
CA HIS A 146 -9.41 3.16 5.51
C HIS A 146 -10.19 4.47 5.30
N ASP A 147 -9.57 5.49 4.70
CA ASP A 147 -10.22 6.77 4.44
C ASP A 147 -11.38 6.66 3.43
N LEU A 148 -11.39 5.62 2.60
CA LEU A 148 -12.51 5.32 1.70
C LEU A 148 -13.80 4.94 2.45
N HIS A 149 -13.70 4.69 3.75
CA HIS A 149 -14.79 4.32 4.65
C HIS A 149 -15.13 5.40 5.70
N LEU A 150 -14.59 6.61 5.55
CA LEU A 150 -14.95 7.72 6.43
C LEU A 150 -16.45 8.07 6.28
N LYS A 151 -17.09 8.45 7.39
CA LYS A 151 -18.54 8.73 7.43
C LYS A 151 -19.09 9.67 6.33
N PRO A 152 -18.34 10.71 5.88
CA PRO A 152 -18.81 11.56 4.79
C PRO A 152 -18.96 10.86 3.44
N PHE A 153 -18.27 9.74 3.24
CA PHE A 153 -18.30 9.02 1.97
C PHE A 153 -19.43 7.98 1.91
N PRO A 154 -20.07 7.82 0.73
CA PRO A 154 -20.98 6.71 0.48
C PRO A 154 -20.32 5.35 0.70
N LYS A 155 -21.07 4.35 1.15
CA LYS A 155 -20.57 2.97 1.35
C LYS A 155 -19.96 2.34 0.07
N ALA A 156 -20.37 2.82 -1.11
CA ALA A 156 -19.86 2.32 -2.39
C ALA A 156 -18.51 2.94 -2.81
N THR A 157 -17.96 3.87 -2.04
CA THR A 157 -16.74 4.61 -2.42
C THR A 157 -15.56 3.66 -2.65
N ALA A 158 -15.27 2.77 -1.72
CA ALA A 158 -14.17 1.82 -1.87
C ALA A 158 -14.34 0.91 -3.10
N ALA A 159 -15.56 0.42 -3.37
CA ALA A 159 -15.84 -0.38 -4.55
C ALA A 159 -15.61 0.40 -5.85
N GLY A 160 -16.04 1.67 -5.92
CA GLY A 160 -15.80 2.55 -7.06
C GLY A 160 -14.31 2.83 -7.31
N VAL A 161 -13.57 3.14 -6.24
CA VAL A 161 -12.11 3.34 -6.30
C VAL A 161 -11.40 2.07 -6.76
N ASN A 162 -11.70 0.92 -6.18
CA ASN A 162 -11.08 -0.35 -6.57
C ASN A 162 -11.35 -0.73 -8.04
N ALA A 163 -12.58 -0.45 -8.53
CA ALA A 163 -12.94 -0.68 -9.93
C ALA A 163 -12.14 0.24 -10.87
N GLU A 164 -11.98 1.52 -10.52
CA GLU A 164 -11.18 2.44 -11.34
C GLU A 164 -9.69 2.07 -11.33
N VAL A 165 -9.13 1.73 -10.16
CA VAL A 165 -7.75 1.24 -10.06
C VAL A 165 -7.56 -0.02 -10.91
N PHE A 166 -8.53 -0.95 -10.87
CA PHE A 166 -8.47 -2.16 -11.70
C PHE A 166 -8.49 -1.82 -13.19
N LYS A 167 -9.36 -0.91 -13.63
CA LYS A 167 -9.46 -0.45 -15.02
C LYS A 167 -8.14 0.14 -15.49
N SER A 168 -7.56 1.05 -14.72
CA SER A 168 -6.38 1.85 -15.07
C SER A 168 -5.06 1.10 -15.09
N LEU A 169 -4.94 0.01 -14.35
CA LEU A 169 -3.75 -0.84 -14.36
C LEU A 169 -3.65 -1.67 -15.64
N LYS A 170 -2.42 -1.87 -16.11
CA LYS A 170 -2.11 -2.87 -17.15
C LYS A 170 -2.45 -4.28 -16.68
N PRO A 171 -2.71 -5.25 -17.58
CA PRO A 171 -2.62 -6.67 -17.23
C PRO A 171 -1.26 -6.95 -16.55
N GLY A 172 -1.28 -7.63 -15.40
CA GLY A 172 -0.10 -7.84 -14.58
C GLY A 172 0.33 -6.65 -13.70
N GLY A 173 -0.34 -5.50 -13.81
CA GLY A 173 -0.09 -4.33 -12.94
C GLY A 173 -0.44 -4.59 -11.49
N LEU A 174 0.15 -3.81 -10.59
CA LEU A 174 0.08 -4.01 -9.15
C LEU A 174 -0.76 -2.92 -8.45
N PHE A 175 -1.53 -3.36 -7.47
CA PHE A 175 -2.13 -2.49 -6.45
C PHE A 175 -1.53 -2.86 -5.10
N VAL A 176 -0.77 -1.94 -4.49
CA VAL A 176 -0.13 -2.15 -3.19
C VAL A 176 -0.75 -1.24 -2.15
N ILE A 177 -1.19 -1.86 -1.06
CA ILE A 177 -1.92 -1.19 0.03
C ILE A 177 -1.17 -1.43 1.33
N ILE A 178 -0.81 -0.35 2.00
CA ILE A 178 -0.31 -0.35 3.38
C ILE A 178 -1.32 0.41 4.22
N ASP A 179 -1.79 -0.19 5.33
CA ASP A 179 -2.70 0.53 6.22
C ASP A 179 -2.63 0.04 7.66
N HIS A 180 -3.23 0.82 8.56
CA HIS A 180 -3.32 0.53 9.98
C HIS A 180 -4.31 -0.62 10.24
N ALA A 181 -3.83 -1.67 10.89
CA ALA A 181 -4.64 -2.83 11.19
C ALA A 181 -5.69 -2.52 12.27
N ALA A 182 -6.93 -2.93 12.03
CA ALA A 182 -7.97 -3.04 13.05
C ALA A 182 -7.98 -4.44 13.66
N ALA A 183 -8.66 -4.59 14.79
CA ALA A 183 -8.90 -5.88 15.40
C ALA A 183 -9.73 -6.80 14.47
N ALA A 184 -9.52 -8.11 14.60
CA ALA A 184 -10.29 -9.09 13.85
C ALA A 184 -11.81 -8.97 14.16
N GLY A 185 -12.63 -9.03 13.11
CA GLY A 185 -14.08 -8.83 13.19
C GLY A 185 -14.55 -7.39 13.20
N ALA A 186 -13.64 -6.40 13.17
CA ALA A 186 -14.02 -4.99 13.11
C ALA A 186 -14.52 -4.55 11.72
N GLY A 187 -14.11 -5.25 10.66
CA GLY A 187 -14.43 -4.88 9.29
C GLY A 187 -13.96 -3.46 8.96
N THR A 188 -14.90 -2.64 8.50
CA THR A 188 -14.68 -1.20 8.19
C THR A 188 -15.27 -0.26 9.24
N THR A 189 -15.89 -0.80 10.31
CA THR A 189 -16.72 -0.01 11.23
C THR A 189 -15.95 1.00 12.06
N VAL A 190 -14.65 0.75 12.28
CA VAL A 190 -13.75 1.60 13.08
C VAL A 190 -12.94 2.57 12.23
N ALA A 191 -13.08 2.55 10.91
CA ALA A 191 -12.29 3.36 9.99
C ALA A 191 -12.38 4.86 10.30
N HIS A 192 -13.57 5.38 10.58
CA HIS A 192 -13.77 6.78 10.88
C HIS A 192 -13.22 7.21 12.25
N ASP A 193 -13.43 6.40 13.28
CA ASP A 193 -13.14 6.81 14.65
C ASP A 193 -11.70 6.46 15.06
N LEU A 194 -11.14 5.34 14.56
CA LEU A 194 -9.81 4.88 14.89
C LEU A 194 -8.78 5.05 13.76
N HIS A 195 -9.22 5.36 12.53
CA HIS A 195 -8.39 5.35 11.32
C HIS A 195 -7.67 4.02 11.13
N ARG A 196 -8.43 2.92 11.25
CA ARG A 196 -7.97 1.54 11.11
C ARG A 196 -8.97 0.73 10.28
N ILE A 197 -8.48 -0.28 9.59
CA ILE A 197 -9.33 -1.19 8.82
C ILE A 197 -8.87 -2.63 9.01
N GLU A 198 -9.82 -3.58 9.02
CA GLU A 198 -9.48 -4.99 9.12
C GLU A 198 -8.88 -5.51 7.81
N ILE A 199 -7.79 -6.27 7.91
CA ILE A 199 -7.08 -6.85 6.76
C ILE A 199 -8.02 -7.69 5.88
N ALA A 200 -8.90 -8.48 6.51
CA ALA A 200 -9.86 -9.33 5.81
C ALA A 200 -10.86 -8.51 4.97
N ALA A 201 -11.29 -7.35 5.46
CA ALA A 201 -12.18 -6.46 4.73
C ALA A 201 -11.50 -5.90 3.46
N VAL A 202 -10.25 -5.41 3.59
CA VAL A 202 -9.48 -4.91 2.44
C VAL A 202 -9.29 -6.01 1.39
N LYS A 203 -8.90 -7.23 1.81
CA LYS A 203 -8.75 -8.35 0.88
C LYS A 203 -10.04 -8.62 0.11
N ALA A 204 -11.15 -8.74 0.82
CA ALA A 204 -12.44 -9.03 0.21
C ALA A 204 -12.89 -7.94 -0.78
N GLU A 205 -12.70 -6.66 -0.45
CA GLU A 205 -13.10 -5.54 -1.31
C GLU A 205 -12.23 -5.44 -2.58
N VAL A 206 -10.93 -5.62 -2.45
CA VAL A 206 -10.02 -5.54 -3.59
C VAL A 206 -10.17 -6.76 -4.51
N GLU A 207 -10.33 -7.95 -3.94
CA GLU A 207 -10.59 -9.17 -4.71
C GLU A 207 -11.95 -9.13 -5.43
N ALA A 208 -12.97 -8.49 -4.83
CA ALA A 208 -14.27 -8.28 -5.45
C ALA A 208 -14.18 -7.41 -6.73
N ALA A 209 -13.19 -6.51 -6.84
CA ALA A 209 -12.92 -5.74 -8.04
C ALA A 209 -12.17 -6.54 -9.14
N GLY A 210 -11.79 -7.80 -8.88
CA GLY A 210 -11.14 -8.69 -9.84
C GLY A 210 -9.65 -8.93 -9.63
N PHE A 211 -9.05 -8.28 -8.65
CA PHE A 211 -7.65 -8.49 -8.29
C PHE A 211 -7.40 -9.87 -7.68
N LYS A 212 -6.14 -10.30 -7.72
CA LYS A 212 -5.67 -11.48 -6.98
C LYS A 212 -4.66 -11.03 -5.92
N LEU A 213 -4.87 -11.44 -4.67
CA LEU A 213 -3.85 -11.28 -3.65
C LEU A 213 -2.62 -12.11 -4.04
N GLU A 214 -1.49 -11.45 -4.22
CA GLU A 214 -0.23 -12.10 -4.62
C GLU A 214 0.69 -12.34 -3.43
N ALA A 215 0.81 -11.36 -2.54
CA ALA A 215 1.70 -11.45 -1.39
C ALA A 215 1.27 -10.53 -0.26
N GLU A 216 1.72 -10.90 0.95
CA GLU A 216 1.63 -10.09 2.17
C GLU A 216 3.03 -9.95 2.77
N SER A 217 3.32 -8.82 3.40
CA SER A 217 4.57 -8.64 4.12
C SER A 217 4.33 -8.36 5.60
N PRO A 218 5.03 -9.02 6.51
CA PRO A 218 4.96 -8.75 7.94
C PRO A 218 5.84 -7.57 8.40
N LEU A 219 6.50 -6.87 7.48
CA LEU A 219 7.54 -5.87 7.76
C LEU A 219 7.12 -4.78 8.77
N LEU A 220 5.86 -4.35 8.72
CA LEU A 220 5.31 -3.30 9.58
C LEU A 220 4.35 -3.84 10.67
N ARG A 221 4.40 -5.16 10.94
CA ARG A 221 3.57 -5.74 11.99
C ARG A 221 4.13 -5.40 13.37
N ASP A 222 3.23 -4.97 14.26
CA ASP A 222 3.54 -4.70 15.66
C ASP A 222 2.50 -5.37 16.57
N SER A 223 2.86 -6.50 17.14
CA SER A 223 1.98 -7.27 18.02
C SER A 223 1.70 -6.60 19.37
N SER A 224 2.40 -5.51 19.70
CA SER A 224 2.17 -4.74 20.92
C SER A 224 1.02 -3.72 20.79
N ASP A 225 0.60 -3.41 19.54
CA ASP A 225 -0.54 -2.53 19.28
C ASP A 225 -1.86 -3.26 19.56
N PRO A 226 -2.68 -2.82 20.53
CA PRO A 226 -3.93 -3.48 20.87
C PRO A 226 -5.07 -3.24 19.86
N HIS A 227 -4.87 -2.42 18.85
CA HIS A 227 -5.85 -2.02 17.82
C HIS A 227 -7.11 -1.30 18.34
N THR A 228 -7.11 -0.82 19.59
CA THR A 228 -8.29 -0.23 20.25
C THR A 228 -8.25 1.29 20.36
N ALA A 229 -7.09 1.90 20.11
CA ALA A 229 -6.91 3.35 20.12
C ALA A 229 -6.81 3.91 18.70
N SER A 230 -7.21 5.19 18.54
CA SER A 230 -6.99 5.93 17.30
C SER A 230 -5.49 5.99 16.98
N VAL A 231 -5.15 5.88 15.70
CA VAL A 231 -3.75 5.99 15.22
C VAL A 231 -3.11 7.36 15.54
N PHE A 232 -3.92 8.35 15.88
CA PHE A 232 -3.47 9.69 16.28
C PHE A 232 -3.20 9.81 17.78
N ASP A 233 -3.54 8.79 18.59
CA ASP A 233 -3.24 8.80 20.02
C ASP A 233 -1.73 8.96 20.24
N PRO A 234 -1.28 9.97 21.01
CA PRO A 234 0.15 10.23 21.23
C PRO A 234 0.93 9.04 21.77
N ALA A 235 0.29 8.12 22.50
CA ALA A 235 0.94 6.94 23.08
C ALA A 235 1.40 5.93 22.02
N ILE A 236 0.69 5.86 20.88
CA ILE A 236 0.93 4.86 19.83
C ILE A 236 1.23 5.47 18.46
N ARG A 237 1.13 6.78 18.30
CA ARG A 237 1.35 7.45 17.02
C ARG A 237 2.72 7.11 16.44
N GLY A 238 2.73 6.60 15.21
CA GLY A 238 3.95 6.13 14.53
C GLY A 238 4.44 4.74 14.95
N LYS A 239 3.71 4.03 15.84
CA LYS A 239 4.04 2.69 16.34
C LYS A 239 2.88 1.71 16.18
N THR A 240 1.92 2.05 15.34
CA THR A 240 0.74 1.20 15.09
C THR A 240 1.10 -0.03 14.28
N ASP A 241 0.39 -1.13 14.54
CA ASP A 241 0.43 -2.30 13.69
C ASP A 241 -0.12 -1.98 12.29
N GLN A 242 0.63 -2.32 11.25
CA GLN A 242 0.24 -2.09 9.87
C GLN A 242 0.41 -3.36 9.05
N PHE A 243 -0.44 -3.52 8.06
CA PHE A 243 -0.32 -4.57 7.07
C PHE A 243 0.19 -4.02 5.73
N ILE A 244 0.81 -4.88 4.94
CA ILE A 244 1.23 -4.60 3.57
C ILE A 244 0.67 -5.70 2.68
N LEU A 245 -0.19 -5.33 1.74
CA LEU A 245 -0.83 -6.24 0.79
C LEU A 245 -0.41 -5.87 -0.63
N LYS A 246 -0.07 -6.87 -1.44
CA LYS A 246 0.22 -6.73 -2.87
C LYS A 246 -0.79 -7.53 -3.66
N PHE A 247 -1.56 -6.83 -4.48
CA PHE A 247 -2.53 -7.43 -5.39
C PHE A 247 -2.05 -7.26 -6.83
N ARG A 248 -2.35 -8.26 -7.66
CA ARG A 248 -2.06 -8.22 -9.09
C ARG A 248 -3.35 -8.24 -9.90
N LYS A 249 -3.43 -7.37 -10.91
CA LYS A 249 -4.45 -7.48 -11.96
C LYS A 249 -4.12 -8.71 -12.81
N PRO A 250 -5.02 -9.69 -12.98
CA PRO A 250 -4.81 -10.82 -13.88
C PRO A 250 -4.52 -10.36 -15.31
N GLY A 251 -3.76 -11.21 -16.07
CA GLY A 251 -3.49 -11.00 -17.47
C GLY A 251 -4.67 -11.36 -18.38
#